data_337955136bc774fec82dfe23bb3242d1
#
_entry.id   337955136bc774fec82dfe23bb3242d1
#
_cell.length_a   1.000
_cell.length_b   1.000
_cell.length_c   1.000
_cell.angle_alpha   90.00
_cell.angle_beta   90.00
_cell.angle_gamma   90.00
#
_symmetry.space_group_name_H-M   'P 1'
#
loop_
_entity.id
_entity.type
_entity.pdbx_description
1 polymer ?
#
loop_
_entity_poly.entity_id
_entity_poly.type
_entity_poly.pdbx_seq_one_letter_code
_entity_poly.pdbx_strand_id
1 'polypeptide(L)'
;MLLRKDLQRNAVGDIDVLMVQEHKSAEPFGIITRTGSWSFWEAASRQLSRSCGVIAEKGGELVLTTVIFCFLVSLIIYTAGSISKSKSSSFRPRKSGSFLHDWWFGIQLSPGLLGIDLKFFTIKAGMMGWFFLNLSIAAKQIQVEGSLTLPMILYQAFSMIYVLDFFWFEEYMTSTWDIIAENFGFMLIFGDLVWIPFTFSIQGWWLLTHKPVLTKIATVLNVIIFVLGYAVFRGANMQKHLFKKDPKALIWGQPAKTVGGKLLVSGYWGIARHCNYLGDIILASSFSLPCGASSVIPYFYPSYLFILLLWRERRDEARCKDKYKDLWAEYCRVVPWRIFPYLY
;
A
#
# COMPACT_ATOMS: atom_id res chain seq x y z
N MET A 1 35.04 -19.21 9.77
CA MET A 1 35.51 -18.51 10.98
C MET A 1 36.83 -17.74 10.78
N LEU A 2 37.58 -17.96 9.72
CA LEU A 2 38.82 -17.24 9.38
C LEU A 2 38.63 -15.94 8.59
N LEU A 3 37.62 -15.83 7.76
CA LEU A 3 37.34 -14.65 6.95
C LEU A 3 36.84 -13.40 7.74
N ARG A 4 36.42 -13.59 8.98
CA ARG A 4 35.92 -12.48 9.84
C ARG A 4 37.05 -11.75 10.60
N LYS A 5 38.22 -12.38 10.72
CA LYS A 5 39.40 -11.78 11.41
C LYS A 5 40.18 -10.84 10.49
N ASP A 6 40.18 -11.09 9.18
CA ASP A 6 40.96 -10.28 8.25
C ASP A 6 40.25 -8.97 7.90
N LEU A 7 38.89 -8.94 7.91
CA LEU A 7 38.11 -7.70 7.72
C LEU A 7 38.22 -6.73 8.91
N GLN A 8 38.43 -7.24 10.13
CA GLN A 8 38.65 -6.39 11.29
C GLN A 8 40.07 -5.81 11.37
N ARG A 9 41.07 -6.48 10.83
CA ARG A 9 42.45 -5.97 10.79
C ARG A 9 42.62 -4.83 9.77
N ASN A 10 41.96 -4.90 8.62
CA ASN A 10 42.06 -3.88 7.60
C ASN A 10 41.29 -2.59 7.99
N ALA A 11 40.16 -2.73 8.72
CA ALA A 11 39.41 -1.56 9.18
C ALA A 11 40.12 -0.78 10.31
N VAL A 12 40.92 -1.45 11.15
CA VAL A 12 41.69 -0.79 12.23
C VAL A 12 42.98 -0.14 11.69
N GLY A 13 43.59 -0.72 10.65
CA GLY A 13 44.76 -0.12 9.99
C GLY A 13 44.49 1.19 9.29
N ASP A 14 43.35 1.32 8.63
CA ASP A 14 42.97 2.54 7.90
C ASP A 14 42.57 3.69 8.83
N ILE A 15 42.05 3.39 10.02
CA ILE A 15 41.71 4.42 11.02
C ILE A 15 42.98 5.00 11.66
N ASP A 16 43.98 4.18 11.92
CA ASP A 16 45.23 4.64 12.50
C ASP A 16 46.07 5.48 11.51
N VAL A 17 46.02 5.20 10.21
CA VAL A 17 46.72 6.00 9.17
C VAL A 17 46.07 7.37 8.99
N LEU A 18 44.73 7.47 9.11
CA LEU A 18 44.04 8.75 9.06
C LEU A 18 44.27 9.61 10.30
N MET A 19 44.41 9.01 11.48
CA MET A 19 44.65 9.74 12.72
C MET A 19 46.11 10.21 12.85
N VAL A 20 47.10 9.52 12.25
CA VAL A 20 48.51 9.92 12.25
C VAL A 20 48.81 11.03 11.25
N GLN A 21 48.01 11.18 10.20
CA GLN A 21 48.16 12.26 9.22
C GLN A 21 47.60 13.60 9.71
N GLU A 22 46.66 13.62 10.65
CA GLU A 22 46.10 14.85 11.26
C GLU A 22 47.04 15.48 12.31
N HIS A 23 48.07 14.77 12.79
CA HIS A 23 48.95 15.29 13.87
C HIS A 23 50.26 15.92 13.40
N LYS A 24 50.48 16.09 12.09
CA LYS A 24 51.74 16.69 11.55
C LYS A 24 51.63 18.05 10.87
N SER A 25 50.52 18.72 10.96
CA SER A 25 50.42 20.13 10.46
C SER A 25 49.65 21.01 11.46
N ALA A 26 50.26 21.23 12.64
CA ALA A 26 49.83 22.23 13.58
C ALA A 26 50.43 23.59 13.23
N GLU A 27 49.80 24.29 12.32
CA GLU A 27 49.79 25.75 12.25
C GLU A 27 48.54 26.24 13.00
N PRO A 28 48.55 27.41 13.65
CA PRO A 28 47.46 27.87 14.50
C PRO A 28 46.26 28.22 13.64
N PHE A 29 45.34 27.26 13.53
CA PHE A 29 44.07 27.48 12.84
C PHE A 29 43.19 28.39 13.67
N GLY A 30 43.02 29.59 13.10
CA GLY A 30 41.90 30.44 13.44
C GLY A 30 40.58 29.67 13.34
N ILE A 31 39.69 30.03 14.21
CA ILE A 31 38.31 29.62 14.36
C ILE A 31 37.72 29.08 13.06
N ILE A 32 37.78 27.74 12.84
CA ILE A 32 36.93 27.05 11.89
C ILE A 32 35.57 26.99 12.54
N THR A 33 34.80 27.99 12.24
CA THR A 33 33.39 28.09 12.66
C THR A 33 32.66 26.80 12.29
N ARG A 34 31.81 26.34 13.21
CA ARG A 34 30.84 25.24 13.04
C ARG A 34 30.00 25.30 11.75
N THR A 35 30.16 26.31 10.93
CA THR A 35 29.48 26.56 9.65
C THR A 35 29.90 25.65 8.51
N GLY A 36 31.15 25.17 8.46
CA GLY A 36 31.66 24.36 7.35
C GLY A 36 31.08 22.95 7.30
N SER A 37 30.84 22.30 8.44
CA SER A 37 30.23 20.97 8.48
C SER A 37 28.74 21.02 8.13
N TRP A 38 28.01 22.03 8.55
CA TRP A 38 26.61 22.22 8.21
C TRP A 38 26.39 22.45 6.70
N SER A 39 27.25 23.25 6.05
CA SER A 39 27.16 23.49 4.61
C SER A 39 27.41 22.25 3.78
N PHE A 40 28.30 21.34 4.21
CA PHE A 40 28.51 20.05 3.54
C PHE A 40 27.26 19.15 3.63
N TRP A 41 26.68 19.00 4.83
CA TRP A 41 25.47 18.20 5.01
C TRP A 41 24.25 18.79 4.29
N GLU A 42 24.14 20.12 4.25
CA GLU A 42 23.12 20.80 3.46
C GLU A 42 23.31 20.58 1.95
N ALA A 43 24.54 20.68 1.45
CA ALA A 43 24.84 20.42 0.05
C ALA A 43 24.58 18.95 -0.32
N ALA A 44 25.01 18.00 0.54
CA ALA A 44 24.77 16.58 0.34
C ALA A 44 23.27 16.24 0.39
N SER A 45 22.51 16.80 1.34
CA SER A 45 21.07 16.59 1.43
C SER A 45 20.32 17.18 0.23
N ARG A 46 20.71 18.37 -0.26
CA ARG A 46 20.15 18.98 -1.47
C ARG A 46 20.45 18.14 -2.72
N GLN A 47 21.69 17.61 -2.84
CA GLN A 47 22.05 16.75 -3.96
C GLN A 47 21.27 15.45 -3.94
N LEU A 48 21.14 14.81 -2.78
CA LEU A 48 20.35 13.60 -2.60
C LEU A 48 18.87 13.86 -2.92
N SER A 49 18.30 14.97 -2.41
CA SER A 49 16.90 15.31 -2.68
C SER A 49 16.65 15.61 -4.15
N ARG A 50 17.61 16.24 -4.87
CA ARG A 50 17.51 16.43 -6.32
C ARG A 50 17.42 15.10 -7.07
N SER A 51 18.32 14.17 -6.77
CA SER A 51 18.30 12.85 -7.41
C SER A 51 17.01 12.07 -7.10
N CYS A 52 16.52 12.14 -5.84
CA CYS A 52 15.30 11.47 -5.44
C CYS A 52 14.02 12.15 -5.96
N GLY A 53 14.02 13.46 -6.21
CA GLY A 53 12.87 14.23 -6.69
C GLY A 53 12.52 14.02 -8.17
N VAL A 54 13.38 13.36 -8.95
CA VAL A 54 13.22 13.19 -10.40
C VAL A 54 11.93 12.47 -10.80
N ILE A 55 11.50 11.49 -10.02
CA ILE A 55 10.25 10.74 -10.28
C ILE A 55 9.04 11.68 -10.18
N ALA A 56 9.04 12.57 -9.19
CA ALA A 56 8.00 13.58 -9.05
C ALA A 56 8.05 14.63 -10.16
N GLU A 57 9.23 15.06 -10.59
CA GLU A 57 9.39 16.00 -11.70
C GLU A 57 8.84 15.46 -13.02
N LYS A 58 9.07 14.17 -13.28
CA LYS A 58 8.64 13.47 -14.49
C LYS A 58 7.35 12.68 -14.32
N GLY A 59 6.54 13.00 -13.31
CA GLY A 59 5.32 12.27 -12.98
C GLY A 59 4.36 12.10 -14.15
N GLY A 60 4.14 13.15 -14.96
CA GLY A 60 3.28 13.09 -16.15
C GLY A 60 3.79 12.14 -17.24
N GLU A 61 5.10 12.21 -17.54
CA GLU A 61 5.74 11.31 -18.52
C GLU A 61 5.69 9.85 -18.03
N LEU A 62 5.91 9.66 -16.73
CA LEU A 62 5.87 8.34 -16.11
C LEU A 62 4.48 7.73 -16.16
N VAL A 63 3.43 8.51 -15.86
CA VAL A 63 2.02 8.05 -16.00
C VAL A 63 1.76 7.60 -17.42
N LEU A 64 2.06 8.43 -18.42
CA LEU A 64 1.81 8.11 -19.83
C LEU A 64 2.54 6.83 -20.25
N THR A 65 3.83 6.72 -19.90
CA THR A 65 4.63 5.53 -20.21
C THR A 65 4.06 4.28 -19.55
N THR A 66 3.64 4.38 -18.29
CA THR A 66 3.06 3.24 -17.56
C THR A 66 1.70 2.85 -18.11
N VAL A 67 0.87 3.79 -18.54
CA VAL A 67 -0.42 3.51 -19.22
C VAL A 67 -0.20 2.73 -20.51
N ILE A 68 0.75 3.17 -21.36
CA ILE A 68 1.11 2.47 -22.60
C ILE A 68 1.62 1.06 -22.28
N PHE A 69 2.50 0.94 -21.28
CA PHE A 69 3.02 -0.35 -20.82
C PHE A 69 1.89 -1.29 -20.38
N CYS A 70 0.95 -0.83 -19.55
CA CYS A 70 -0.19 -1.63 -19.11
C CYS A 70 -1.05 -2.11 -20.26
N PHE A 71 -1.27 -1.23 -21.26
CA PHE A 71 -2.03 -1.59 -22.47
C PHE A 71 -1.34 -2.70 -23.24
N LEU A 72 -0.04 -2.56 -23.52
CA LEU A 72 0.74 -3.56 -24.26
C LEU A 72 0.84 -4.90 -23.50
N VAL A 73 1.16 -4.86 -22.21
CA VAL A 73 1.28 -6.08 -21.37
C VAL A 73 -0.06 -6.80 -21.29
N SER A 74 -1.17 -6.10 -21.14
CA SER A 74 -2.49 -6.72 -21.07
C SER A 74 -2.87 -7.42 -22.38
N LEU A 75 -2.52 -6.85 -23.53
CA LEU A 75 -2.71 -7.49 -24.83
C LEU A 75 -1.85 -8.75 -24.98
N ILE A 76 -0.59 -8.71 -24.55
CA ILE A 76 0.32 -9.86 -24.55
C ILE A 76 -0.25 -10.99 -23.70
N ILE A 77 -0.69 -10.67 -22.46
CA ILE A 77 -1.27 -11.66 -21.53
C ILE A 77 -2.57 -12.25 -22.10
N TYR A 78 -3.43 -11.42 -22.68
CA TYR A 78 -4.65 -11.89 -23.33
C TYR A 78 -4.36 -12.83 -24.50
N THR A 79 -3.42 -12.47 -25.38
CA THR A 79 -3.07 -13.30 -26.55
C THR A 79 -2.41 -14.60 -26.11
N ALA A 80 -1.45 -14.55 -25.19
CA ALA A 80 -0.81 -15.73 -24.62
C ALA A 80 -1.82 -16.68 -23.95
N GLY A 81 -2.73 -16.12 -23.14
CA GLY A 81 -3.80 -16.89 -22.50
C GLY A 81 -4.78 -17.49 -23.51
N SER A 82 -5.06 -16.77 -24.61
CA SER A 82 -5.96 -17.23 -25.67
C SER A 82 -5.42 -18.41 -26.47
N ILE A 83 -4.10 -18.50 -26.64
CA ILE A 83 -3.40 -19.56 -27.38
C ILE A 83 -3.08 -20.74 -26.46
N SER A 84 -3.02 -20.52 -25.15
CA SER A 84 -2.65 -21.55 -24.19
C SER A 84 -3.63 -22.73 -24.19
N LYS A 85 -3.11 -23.93 -24.46
CA LYS A 85 -3.84 -25.21 -24.44
C LYS A 85 -3.73 -25.92 -23.08
N SER A 86 -3.46 -25.24 -22.02
CA SER A 86 -3.23 -25.85 -20.68
C SER A 86 -4.40 -26.74 -20.26
N LYS A 87 -4.09 -27.97 -19.83
CA LYS A 87 -5.07 -28.94 -19.33
C LYS A 87 -5.42 -28.70 -17.83
N SER A 88 -4.65 -27.89 -17.10
CA SER A 88 -4.90 -27.62 -15.69
C SER A 88 -6.12 -26.72 -15.51
N SER A 89 -7.00 -27.07 -14.57
CA SER A 89 -8.24 -26.33 -14.31
C SER A 89 -8.00 -24.88 -13.87
N SER A 90 -6.90 -24.60 -13.17
CA SER A 90 -6.50 -23.27 -12.71
C SER A 90 -6.00 -22.37 -13.85
N PHE A 91 -5.58 -22.94 -14.97
CA PHE A 91 -5.03 -22.24 -16.13
C PHE A 91 -5.98 -22.23 -17.34
N ARG A 92 -7.19 -22.78 -17.22
CA ARG A 92 -8.14 -22.77 -18.35
C ARG A 92 -8.67 -21.35 -18.58
N PRO A 93 -8.46 -20.78 -19.78
CA PRO A 93 -9.02 -19.47 -20.10
C PRO A 93 -10.56 -19.52 -20.06
N ARG A 94 -11.16 -18.55 -19.39
CA ARG A 94 -12.60 -18.37 -19.36
C ARG A 94 -12.96 -17.23 -20.33
N LYS A 95 -13.37 -17.59 -21.55
CA LYS A 95 -13.76 -16.62 -22.57
C LYS A 95 -15.26 -16.39 -22.52
N SER A 96 -15.68 -15.11 -22.51
CA SER A 96 -17.09 -14.71 -22.61
C SER A 96 -17.62 -14.66 -24.05
N GLY A 97 -16.71 -14.65 -25.01
CA GLY A 97 -17.00 -14.43 -26.44
C GLY A 97 -16.87 -12.97 -26.90
N SER A 98 -16.72 -12.02 -25.98
CA SER A 98 -16.46 -10.62 -26.29
C SER A 98 -15.00 -10.28 -26.04
N PHE A 99 -14.28 -9.85 -27.09
CA PHE A 99 -12.87 -9.44 -26.97
C PHE A 99 -12.66 -8.36 -25.93
N LEU A 100 -13.47 -7.29 -25.95
CA LEU A 100 -13.33 -6.16 -25.02
C LEU A 100 -13.55 -6.59 -23.56
N HIS A 101 -14.57 -7.42 -23.32
CA HIS A 101 -14.84 -7.96 -21.99
C HIS A 101 -13.67 -8.83 -21.49
N ASP A 102 -13.23 -9.75 -22.34
CA ASP A 102 -12.19 -10.74 -22.00
C ASP A 102 -10.82 -10.08 -21.82
N TRP A 103 -10.51 -9.05 -22.60
CA TRP A 103 -9.29 -8.27 -22.43
C TRP A 103 -9.34 -7.39 -21.18
N TRP A 104 -10.49 -6.72 -20.93
CA TRP A 104 -10.67 -5.81 -19.80
C TRP A 104 -10.60 -6.55 -18.45
N PHE A 105 -11.39 -7.59 -18.29
CA PHE A 105 -11.46 -8.36 -17.04
C PHE A 105 -10.43 -9.48 -16.95
N GLY A 106 -9.83 -9.89 -18.07
CA GLY A 106 -8.93 -11.03 -18.14
C GLY A 106 -9.62 -12.37 -18.32
N ILE A 107 -8.91 -13.33 -18.89
CA ILE A 107 -9.39 -14.70 -19.15
C ILE A 107 -8.74 -15.75 -18.25
N GLN A 108 -7.68 -15.39 -17.55
CA GLN A 108 -6.95 -16.25 -16.60
C GLN A 108 -6.97 -15.64 -15.20
N LEU A 109 -7.13 -16.48 -14.19
CA LEU A 109 -7.16 -16.02 -12.79
C LEU A 109 -5.77 -15.59 -12.31
N SER A 110 -4.75 -16.41 -12.52
CA SER A 110 -3.37 -16.17 -12.08
C SER A 110 -2.40 -16.66 -13.16
N PRO A 111 -2.12 -15.85 -14.20
CA PRO A 111 -1.11 -16.21 -15.20
C PRO A 111 0.27 -16.18 -14.57
N GLY A 112 1.09 -17.20 -14.87
CA GLY A 112 2.46 -17.31 -14.40
C GLY A 112 3.47 -17.20 -15.56
N LEU A 113 4.62 -16.60 -15.26
CA LEU A 113 5.76 -16.53 -16.17
C LEU A 113 7.03 -16.89 -15.40
N LEU A 114 7.79 -17.86 -15.88
CA LEU A 114 9.04 -18.32 -15.23
C LEU A 114 8.89 -18.69 -13.74
N GLY A 115 7.73 -19.23 -13.36
CA GLY A 115 7.44 -19.57 -11.95
C GLY A 115 6.95 -18.41 -11.07
N ILE A 116 6.84 -17.21 -11.63
CA ILE A 116 6.33 -16.02 -10.92
C ILE A 116 4.84 -15.85 -11.24
N ASP A 117 3.99 -15.69 -10.21
CA ASP A 117 2.60 -15.26 -10.38
C ASP A 117 2.59 -13.77 -10.75
N LEU A 118 2.14 -13.48 -11.99
CA LEU A 118 2.19 -12.10 -12.53
C LEU A 118 1.21 -11.16 -11.79
N LYS A 119 0.06 -11.66 -11.34
CA LYS A 119 -0.90 -10.86 -10.59
C LYS A 119 -0.32 -10.43 -9.24
N PHE A 120 0.27 -11.37 -8.51
CA PHE A 120 0.89 -11.06 -7.24
C PHE A 120 2.11 -10.14 -7.39
N PHE A 121 2.84 -10.31 -8.49
CA PHE A 121 3.96 -9.43 -8.85
C PHE A 121 3.51 -7.99 -9.12
N THR A 122 2.44 -7.77 -9.91
CA THR A 122 1.98 -6.41 -10.25
C THR A 122 1.45 -5.66 -9.05
N ILE A 123 0.71 -6.32 -8.14
CA ILE A 123 0.27 -5.71 -6.88
C ILE A 123 1.47 -5.23 -6.06
N LYS A 124 2.49 -6.08 -5.88
CA LYS A 124 3.73 -5.70 -5.16
C LYS A 124 4.45 -4.55 -5.85
N ALA A 125 4.57 -4.60 -7.18
CA ALA A 125 5.20 -3.55 -7.96
C ALA A 125 4.45 -2.21 -7.83
N GLY A 126 3.12 -2.25 -7.82
CA GLY A 126 2.28 -1.06 -7.61
C GLY A 126 2.46 -0.44 -6.22
N MET A 127 2.45 -1.26 -5.18
CA MET A 127 2.68 -0.81 -3.80
C MET A 127 4.08 -0.21 -3.63
N MET A 128 5.11 -0.82 -4.23
CA MET A 128 6.47 -0.29 -4.23
C MET A 128 6.57 1.00 -5.06
N GLY A 129 5.87 1.06 -6.20
CA GLY A 129 5.74 2.27 -7.02
C GLY A 129 5.14 3.43 -6.22
N TRP A 130 4.06 3.18 -5.47
CA TRP A 130 3.45 4.16 -4.59
C TRP A 130 4.43 4.65 -3.51
N PHE A 131 5.18 3.73 -2.89
CA PHE A 131 6.20 4.06 -1.91
C PHE A 131 7.28 5.00 -2.49
N PHE A 132 7.89 4.64 -3.63
CA PHE A 132 8.94 5.45 -4.23
C PHE A 132 8.42 6.79 -4.75
N LEU A 133 7.21 6.83 -5.29
CA LEU A 133 6.59 8.08 -5.72
C LEU A 133 6.38 9.02 -4.53
N ASN A 134 5.89 8.52 -3.40
CA ASN A 134 5.73 9.30 -2.18
C ASN A 134 7.07 9.82 -1.64
N LEU A 135 8.12 8.99 -1.61
CA LEU A 135 9.47 9.44 -1.24
C LEU A 135 9.97 10.55 -2.17
N SER A 136 9.71 10.41 -3.48
CA SER A 136 10.11 11.41 -4.46
C SER A 136 9.35 12.74 -4.27
N ILE A 137 8.07 12.68 -3.93
CA ILE A 137 7.24 13.86 -3.59
C ILE A 137 7.80 14.55 -2.34
N ALA A 138 8.15 13.80 -1.30
CA ALA A 138 8.76 14.36 -0.09
C ALA A 138 10.13 15.02 -0.41
N ALA A 139 10.97 14.34 -1.18
CA ALA A 139 12.26 14.89 -1.62
C ALA A 139 12.09 16.18 -2.43
N LYS A 140 11.07 16.24 -3.30
CA LYS A 140 10.75 17.45 -4.06
C LYS A 140 10.33 18.60 -3.15
N GLN A 141 9.55 18.35 -2.11
CA GLN A 141 9.22 19.40 -1.14
C GLN A 141 10.45 19.92 -0.41
N ILE A 142 11.35 19.03 0.04
CA ILE A 142 12.62 19.44 0.67
C ILE A 142 13.47 20.29 -0.31
N GLN A 143 13.51 19.90 -1.59
CA GLN A 143 14.25 20.63 -2.61
C GLN A 143 13.73 22.06 -2.79
N VAL A 144 12.40 22.23 -2.81
CA VAL A 144 11.76 23.54 -3.07
C VAL A 144 11.70 24.40 -1.81
N GLU A 145 11.42 23.80 -0.64
CA GLU A 145 11.11 24.53 0.60
C GLU A 145 12.21 24.43 1.68
N GLY A 146 13.20 23.57 1.47
CA GLY A 146 14.26 23.32 2.44
C GLY A 146 13.88 22.36 3.57
N SER A 147 12.58 22.08 3.77
CA SER A 147 12.09 21.18 4.82
C SER A 147 10.72 20.59 4.46
N LEU A 148 10.32 19.53 5.15
CA LEU A 148 8.98 18.99 5.05
C LEU A 148 8.01 19.80 5.92
N THR A 149 6.83 20.07 5.38
CA THR A 149 5.71 20.62 6.15
C THR A 149 5.07 19.55 7.04
N LEU A 150 4.47 19.93 8.17
CA LEU A 150 3.77 19.00 9.05
C LEU A 150 2.68 18.17 8.34
N PRO A 151 1.83 18.75 7.47
CA PRO A 151 0.88 17.97 6.66
C PRO A 151 1.56 16.90 5.80
N MET A 152 2.67 17.22 5.15
CA MET A 152 3.44 16.27 4.35
C MET A 152 4.04 15.15 5.21
N ILE A 153 4.58 15.48 6.39
CA ILE A 153 5.12 14.48 7.33
C ILE A 153 4.03 13.48 7.74
N LEU A 154 2.83 13.95 8.09
CA LEU A 154 1.72 13.08 8.47
C LEU A 154 1.29 12.17 7.30
N TYR A 155 1.08 12.75 6.12
CA TYR A 155 0.73 11.99 4.92
C TYR A 155 1.77 10.91 4.60
N GLN A 156 3.07 11.27 4.59
CA GLN A 156 4.16 10.35 4.32
C GLN A 156 4.25 9.24 5.37
N ALA A 157 4.14 9.59 6.65
CA ALA A 157 4.19 8.60 7.73
C ALA A 157 3.04 7.59 7.62
N PHE A 158 1.81 8.07 7.38
CA PHE A 158 0.64 7.21 7.29
C PHE A 158 0.67 6.30 6.06
N SER A 159 0.98 6.84 4.89
CA SER A 159 1.09 6.05 3.66
C SER A 159 2.25 5.06 3.72
N MET A 160 3.39 5.45 4.30
CA MET A 160 4.54 4.57 4.49
C MET A 160 4.22 3.40 5.43
N ILE A 161 3.57 3.66 6.57
CA ILE A 161 3.14 2.60 7.49
C ILE A 161 2.19 1.63 6.78
N TYR A 162 1.25 2.11 5.98
CA TYR A 162 0.32 1.28 5.22
C TYR A 162 1.05 0.38 4.20
N VAL A 163 2.02 0.94 3.46
CA VAL A 163 2.82 0.15 2.50
C VAL A 163 3.71 -0.87 3.21
N LEU A 164 4.36 -0.50 4.31
CA LEU A 164 5.18 -1.42 5.09
C LEU A 164 4.34 -2.54 5.69
N ASP A 165 3.14 -2.24 6.17
CA ASP A 165 2.19 -3.23 6.66
C ASP A 165 1.78 -4.24 5.58
N PHE A 166 1.55 -3.77 4.35
CA PHE A 166 1.28 -4.64 3.20
C PHE A 166 2.39 -5.67 2.97
N PHE A 167 3.67 -5.24 2.97
CA PHE A 167 4.80 -6.15 2.78
C PHE A 167 5.05 -7.06 3.99
N TRP A 168 4.85 -6.55 5.20
CA TRP A 168 5.04 -7.33 6.42
C TRP A 168 4.02 -8.46 6.57
N PHE A 169 2.79 -8.22 6.14
CA PHE A 169 1.68 -9.17 6.24
C PHE A 169 1.19 -9.64 4.87
N GLU A 170 2.09 -9.79 3.90
CA GLU A 170 1.73 -10.15 2.51
C GLU A 170 0.94 -11.46 2.40
N GLU A 171 1.10 -12.39 3.35
CA GLU A 171 0.34 -13.64 3.39
C GLU A 171 -1.19 -13.42 3.46
N TYR A 172 -1.64 -12.31 4.02
CA TYR A 172 -3.06 -11.99 4.11
C TYR A 172 -3.67 -11.63 2.75
N MET A 173 -2.83 -11.15 1.83
CA MET A 173 -3.24 -10.83 0.45
C MET A 173 -3.71 -12.06 -0.31
N THR A 174 -3.16 -13.25 -0.02
CA THR A 174 -3.53 -14.51 -0.69
C THR A 174 -5.00 -14.85 -0.57
N SER A 175 -5.70 -14.26 0.40
CA SER A 175 -7.14 -14.48 0.66
C SER A 175 -8.03 -13.29 0.26
N THR A 176 -7.46 -12.25 -0.36
CA THR A 176 -8.22 -11.08 -0.80
C THR A 176 -9.00 -11.37 -2.08
N TRP A 177 -10.05 -10.57 -2.32
CA TRP A 177 -10.90 -10.69 -3.51
C TRP A 177 -10.10 -10.62 -4.82
N ASP A 178 -9.16 -9.69 -4.91
CA ASP A 178 -8.35 -9.48 -6.11
C ASP A 178 -7.56 -10.73 -6.48
N ILE A 179 -7.07 -11.48 -5.50
CA ILE A 179 -6.32 -12.72 -5.74
C ILE A 179 -7.23 -13.90 -6.04
N ILE A 180 -8.31 -14.09 -5.27
CA ILE A 180 -9.11 -15.33 -5.34
C ILE A 180 -10.27 -15.29 -6.33
N ALA A 181 -10.66 -14.10 -6.81
CA ALA A 181 -11.89 -13.93 -7.60
C ALA A 181 -11.73 -13.16 -8.90
N GLU A 182 -10.89 -12.13 -8.95
CA GLU A 182 -10.69 -11.35 -10.18
C GLU A 182 -9.72 -12.05 -11.13
N ASN A 183 -10.06 -12.08 -12.42
CA ASN A 183 -9.10 -12.51 -13.43
C ASN A 183 -8.09 -11.40 -13.72
N PHE A 184 -6.93 -11.77 -14.27
CA PHE A 184 -5.83 -10.85 -14.54
C PHE A 184 -5.95 -10.27 -15.96
N GLY A 185 -6.60 -9.14 -16.09
CA GLY A 185 -6.80 -8.39 -17.33
C GLY A 185 -6.32 -6.93 -17.21
N PHE A 186 -6.64 -6.12 -18.24
CA PHE A 186 -6.24 -4.72 -18.28
C PHE A 186 -6.68 -3.94 -17.04
N MET A 187 -7.90 -4.15 -16.57
CA MET A 187 -8.43 -3.46 -15.39
C MET A 187 -7.53 -3.63 -14.16
N LEU A 188 -7.07 -4.85 -13.91
CA LEU A 188 -6.24 -5.14 -12.73
C LEU A 188 -4.80 -4.67 -12.93
N ILE A 189 -4.23 -4.89 -14.11
CA ILE A 189 -2.86 -4.42 -14.46
C ILE A 189 -2.77 -2.89 -14.35
N PHE A 190 -3.76 -2.18 -14.90
CA PHE A 190 -3.86 -0.73 -14.81
C PHE A 190 -4.10 -0.28 -13.36
N GLY A 191 -4.98 -0.99 -12.64
CA GLY A 191 -5.23 -0.76 -11.23
C GLY A 191 -3.96 -0.81 -10.39
N ASP A 192 -3.18 -1.86 -10.57
CA ASP A 192 -1.95 -2.07 -9.80
C ASP A 192 -0.85 -1.08 -10.18
N LEU A 193 -0.56 -0.90 -11.48
CA LEU A 193 0.65 -0.19 -11.92
C LEU A 193 0.44 1.30 -12.18
N VAL A 194 -0.78 1.74 -12.46
CA VAL A 194 -1.10 3.16 -12.68
C VAL A 194 -1.93 3.71 -11.53
N TRP A 195 -3.06 3.06 -11.22
CA TRP A 195 -4.02 3.62 -10.29
C TRP A 195 -3.45 3.74 -8.87
N ILE A 196 -2.88 2.66 -8.35
CA ILE A 196 -2.28 2.66 -7.00
C ILE A 196 -1.15 3.71 -6.89
N PRO A 197 -0.07 3.69 -7.70
CA PRO A 197 1.01 4.64 -7.51
C PRO A 197 0.60 6.10 -7.64
N PHE A 198 -0.17 6.44 -8.68
CA PHE A 198 -0.41 7.83 -9.03
C PHE A 198 -1.66 8.43 -8.39
N THR A 199 -2.73 7.63 -8.24
CA THR A 199 -3.99 8.15 -7.70
C THR A 199 -4.00 8.16 -6.17
N PHE A 200 -3.35 7.17 -5.55
CA PHE A 200 -3.24 7.14 -4.09
C PHE A 200 -2.19 8.11 -3.55
N SER A 201 -1.40 8.72 -4.42
CA SER A 201 -0.45 9.79 -4.06
C SER A 201 -0.99 11.20 -4.32
N ILE A 202 -2.25 11.36 -4.70
CA ILE A 202 -2.88 12.65 -5.02
C ILE A 202 -2.76 13.66 -3.87
N GLN A 203 -2.80 13.22 -2.62
CA GLN A 203 -2.60 14.04 -1.43
C GLN A 203 -1.18 14.62 -1.39
N GLY A 204 -0.18 13.79 -1.68
CA GLY A 204 1.21 14.23 -1.75
C GLY A 204 1.42 15.29 -2.83
N TRP A 205 0.85 15.08 -4.03
CA TRP A 205 0.87 16.06 -5.11
C TRP A 205 0.20 17.37 -4.72
N TRP A 206 -0.94 17.28 -4.04
CA TRP A 206 -1.65 18.45 -3.53
C TRP A 206 -0.80 19.25 -2.53
N LEU A 207 -0.14 18.57 -1.60
CA LEU A 207 0.69 19.17 -0.56
C LEU A 207 1.99 19.81 -1.10
N LEU A 208 2.44 19.47 -2.33
CA LEU A 208 3.54 20.16 -2.97
C LEU A 208 3.19 21.61 -3.36
N THR A 209 1.94 21.85 -3.73
CA THR A 209 1.49 23.15 -4.25
C THR A 209 0.69 23.95 -3.24
N HIS A 210 0.13 23.27 -2.24
CA HIS A 210 -0.73 23.87 -1.21
C HIS A 210 -0.11 23.63 0.17
N LYS A 211 -0.14 24.65 1.01
CA LYS A 211 0.48 24.65 2.35
C LYS A 211 -0.59 24.83 3.42
N PRO A 212 -1.47 23.86 3.63
CA PRO A 212 -2.47 23.97 4.69
C PRO A 212 -1.77 24.05 6.05
N VAL A 213 -2.28 24.92 6.92
CA VAL A 213 -1.80 25.02 8.29
C VAL A 213 -2.68 24.17 9.19
N LEU A 214 -2.10 23.14 9.79
CA LEU A 214 -2.80 22.29 10.74
C LEU A 214 -2.67 22.86 12.16
N THR A 215 -3.82 22.96 12.85
CA THR A 215 -3.80 23.22 14.29
C THR A 215 -3.30 21.99 15.05
N LYS A 216 -2.78 22.20 16.27
CA LYS A 216 -2.34 21.08 17.14
C LYS A 216 -3.47 20.07 17.37
N ILE A 217 -4.70 20.55 17.56
CA ILE A 217 -5.89 19.72 17.77
C ILE A 217 -6.17 18.87 16.51
N ALA A 218 -6.19 19.49 15.32
CA ALA A 218 -6.40 18.77 14.06
C ALA A 218 -5.32 17.71 13.82
N THR A 219 -4.06 18.02 14.15
CA THR A 219 -2.95 17.05 14.07
C THR A 219 -3.19 15.84 14.96
N VAL A 220 -3.51 16.06 16.24
CA VAL A 220 -3.77 14.98 17.21
C VAL A 220 -4.98 14.14 16.77
N LEU A 221 -6.08 14.79 16.38
CA LEU A 221 -7.27 14.08 15.92
C LEU A 221 -6.98 13.23 14.67
N ASN A 222 -6.18 13.73 13.74
CA ASN A 222 -5.81 12.96 12.56
C ASN A 222 -4.97 11.73 12.90
N VAL A 223 -4.00 11.85 13.81
CA VAL A 223 -3.22 10.70 14.32
C VAL A 223 -4.14 9.67 15.00
N ILE A 224 -5.10 10.12 15.81
CA ILE A 224 -6.08 9.23 16.46
C ILE A 224 -6.91 8.50 15.41
N ILE A 225 -7.41 9.20 14.37
CA ILE A 225 -8.20 8.60 13.29
C ILE A 225 -7.37 7.54 12.55
N PHE A 226 -6.10 7.85 12.23
CA PHE A 226 -5.19 6.89 11.61
C PHE A 226 -5.01 5.63 12.47
N VAL A 227 -4.68 5.80 13.76
CA VAL A 227 -4.44 4.68 14.69
C VAL A 227 -5.70 3.82 14.85
N LEU A 228 -6.87 4.43 14.98
CA LEU A 228 -8.15 3.70 15.06
C LEU A 228 -8.43 2.92 13.77
N GLY A 229 -8.28 3.58 12.61
CA GLY A 229 -8.44 2.93 11.30
C GLY A 229 -7.50 1.74 11.14
N TYR A 230 -6.22 1.93 11.49
CA TYR A 230 -5.20 0.89 11.42
C TYR A 230 -5.52 -0.29 12.37
N ALA A 231 -5.91 -0.01 13.60
CA ALA A 231 -6.27 -1.05 14.57
C ALA A 231 -7.45 -1.90 14.09
N VAL A 232 -8.49 -1.26 13.53
CA VAL A 232 -9.66 -1.97 12.98
C VAL A 232 -9.27 -2.76 11.72
N PHE A 233 -8.57 -2.13 10.77
CA PHE A 233 -8.14 -2.77 9.53
C PHE A 233 -7.27 -3.99 9.79
N ARG A 234 -6.17 -3.79 10.54
CA ARG A 234 -5.23 -4.87 10.86
C ARG A 234 -5.84 -5.93 11.74
N GLY A 235 -6.55 -5.52 12.80
CA GLY A 235 -7.17 -6.44 13.74
C GLY A 235 -8.23 -7.33 13.08
N ALA A 236 -9.09 -6.77 12.23
CA ALA A 236 -10.10 -7.54 11.50
C ALA A 236 -9.48 -8.55 10.52
N ASN A 237 -8.47 -8.13 9.74
CA ASN A 237 -7.78 -9.02 8.81
C ASN A 237 -7.00 -10.12 9.54
N MET A 238 -6.33 -9.80 10.64
CA MET A 238 -5.63 -10.77 11.48
C MET A 238 -6.59 -11.82 12.07
N GLN A 239 -7.74 -11.39 12.64
CA GLN A 239 -8.73 -12.33 13.19
C GLN A 239 -9.26 -13.28 12.12
N LYS A 240 -9.56 -12.78 10.91
CA LYS A 240 -9.99 -13.60 9.79
C LYS A 240 -8.92 -14.61 9.37
N HIS A 241 -7.68 -14.19 9.30
CA HIS A 241 -6.55 -15.05 8.94
C HIS A 241 -6.34 -16.15 9.99
N LEU A 242 -6.25 -15.77 11.28
CA LEU A 242 -6.10 -16.71 12.38
C LEU A 242 -7.21 -17.76 12.42
N PHE A 243 -8.47 -17.32 12.32
CA PHE A 243 -9.64 -18.23 12.31
C PHE A 243 -9.61 -19.18 11.10
N LYS A 244 -9.19 -18.72 9.93
CA LYS A 244 -9.05 -19.60 8.76
C LYS A 244 -7.95 -20.63 8.91
N LYS A 245 -6.85 -20.27 9.58
CA LYS A 245 -5.69 -21.15 9.82
C LYS A 245 -5.99 -22.15 10.94
N ASP A 246 -6.60 -21.69 12.01
CA ASP A 246 -7.01 -22.49 13.16
C ASP A 246 -8.39 -22.04 13.67
N PRO A 247 -9.46 -22.83 13.41
CA PRO A 247 -10.81 -22.53 13.91
C PRO A 247 -10.94 -22.51 15.44
N LYS A 248 -9.95 -23.03 16.18
CA LYS A 248 -9.89 -22.99 17.65
C LYS A 248 -9.14 -21.78 18.19
N ALA A 249 -8.59 -20.93 17.32
CA ALA A 249 -7.86 -19.73 17.72
C ALA A 249 -8.72 -18.82 18.62
N LEU A 250 -8.08 -18.22 19.60
CA LEU A 250 -8.74 -17.27 20.50
C LEU A 250 -8.90 -15.91 19.81
N ILE A 251 -10.11 -15.38 19.87
CA ILE A 251 -10.45 -14.03 19.39
C ILE A 251 -10.67 -13.13 20.61
N TRP A 252 -9.79 -12.13 20.78
CA TRP A 252 -9.74 -11.30 21.98
C TRP A 252 -9.68 -12.13 23.30
N GLY A 253 -8.86 -13.20 23.30
CA GLY A 253 -8.66 -14.05 24.46
C GLY A 253 -9.81 -15.01 24.77
N GLN A 254 -10.85 -15.08 23.92
CA GLN A 254 -12.00 -15.97 24.07
C GLN A 254 -12.11 -16.95 22.89
N PRO A 255 -12.68 -18.13 23.08
CA PRO A 255 -12.98 -19.04 21.99
C PRO A 255 -13.82 -18.37 20.90
N ALA A 256 -13.46 -18.59 19.63
CA ALA A 256 -14.17 -18.01 18.49
C ALA A 256 -15.64 -18.46 18.47
N LYS A 257 -16.57 -17.49 18.50
CA LYS A 257 -17.98 -17.75 18.23
C LYS A 257 -18.20 -17.80 16.72
N THR A 258 -18.98 -18.78 16.26
CA THR A 258 -19.16 -19.04 14.83
C THR A 258 -20.60 -19.43 14.52
N VAL A 259 -21.03 -19.18 13.27
CA VAL A 259 -22.23 -19.76 12.69
C VAL A 259 -21.82 -20.97 11.85
N GLY A 260 -22.40 -22.14 12.17
CA GLY A 260 -22.12 -23.40 11.49
C GLY A 260 -20.64 -23.84 11.50
N GLY A 261 -19.83 -23.38 12.46
CA GLY A 261 -18.39 -23.66 12.53
C GLY A 261 -17.54 -23.03 11.40
N LYS A 262 -18.13 -22.23 10.53
CA LYS A 262 -17.50 -21.72 9.30
C LYS A 262 -17.42 -20.20 9.20
N LEU A 263 -18.35 -19.49 9.83
CA LEU A 263 -18.46 -18.03 9.75
C LEU A 263 -18.21 -17.43 11.12
N LEU A 264 -17.20 -16.59 11.23
CA LEU A 264 -16.78 -15.93 12.47
C LEU A 264 -17.76 -14.83 12.84
N VAL A 265 -18.29 -14.86 14.07
CA VAL A 265 -19.24 -13.88 14.65
C VAL A 265 -18.74 -13.29 15.97
N SER A 266 -17.43 -13.27 16.19
CA SER A 266 -16.80 -12.68 17.37
C SER A 266 -15.69 -11.71 16.97
N GLY A 267 -15.26 -10.89 17.92
CA GLY A 267 -14.29 -9.83 17.66
C GLY A 267 -14.84 -8.78 16.69
N TYR A 268 -14.02 -8.30 15.79
CA TYR A 268 -14.42 -7.33 14.75
C TYR A 268 -15.53 -7.89 13.85
N TRP A 269 -15.51 -9.19 13.53
CA TRP A 269 -16.48 -9.87 12.67
C TRP A 269 -17.85 -10.11 13.33
N GLY A 270 -17.95 -9.85 14.62
CA GLY A 270 -19.22 -9.78 15.35
C GLY A 270 -19.87 -8.39 15.33
N ILE A 271 -19.10 -7.36 14.93
CA ILE A 271 -19.58 -5.96 14.88
C ILE A 271 -20.17 -5.66 13.52
N ALA A 272 -19.44 -5.97 12.44
CA ALA A 272 -19.90 -5.82 11.06
C ALA A 272 -19.27 -6.89 10.16
N ARG A 273 -19.99 -7.29 9.08
CA ARG A 273 -19.55 -8.35 8.16
C ARG A 273 -18.31 -8.00 7.37
N HIS A 274 -18.04 -6.70 7.18
CA HIS A 274 -16.88 -6.15 6.47
C HIS A 274 -16.18 -5.07 7.31
N CYS A 275 -15.87 -5.40 8.57
CA CYS A 275 -15.23 -4.48 9.50
C CYS A 275 -13.85 -4.01 9.01
N ASN A 276 -13.13 -4.86 8.27
CA ASN A 276 -11.88 -4.51 7.63
C ASN A 276 -12.04 -3.39 6.58
N TYR A 277 -13.18 -3.33 5.87
CA TYR A 277 -13.47 -2.23 4.93
C TYR A 277 -13.70 -0.92 5.67
N LEU A 278 -14.39 -0.96 6.82
CA LEU A 278 -14.52 0.22 7.68
C LEU A 278 -13.14 0.76 8.09
N GLY A 279 -12.26 -0.13 8.55
CA GLY A 279 -10.88 0.25 8.93
C GLY A 279 -10.12 0.88 7.75
N ASP A 280 -10.24 0.32 6.55
CA ASP A 280 -9.57 0.80 5.35
C ASP A 280 -10.10 2.19 4.90
N ILE A 281 -11.41 2.42 4.98
CA ILE A 281 -12.02 3.72 4.69
C ILE A 281 -11.54 4.79 5.68
N ILE A 282 -11.45 4.47 6.98
CA ILE A 282 -10.94 5.38 8.00
C ILE A 282 -9.46 5.71 7.75
N LEU A 283 -8.65 4.70 7.40
CA LEU A 283 -7.25 4.89 7.01
C LEU A 283 -7.10 5.81 5.81
N ALA A 284 -7.82 5.52 4.72
CA ALA A 284 -7.78 6.32 3.50
C ALA A 284 -8.20 7.78 3.77
N SER A 285 -9.21 7.97 4.63
CA SER A 285 -9.65 9.31 5.05
C SER A 285 -8.53 10.04 5.81
N SER A 286 -7.81 9.35 6.70
CA SER A 286 -6.71 9.95 7.47
C SER A 286 -5.55 10.45 6.59
N PHE A 287 -5.33 9.85 5.41
CA PHE A 287 -4.31 10.32 4.45
C PHE A 287 -4.69 11.67 3.82
N SER A 288 -5.99 11.96 3.70
CA SER A 288 -6.49 13.18 3.08
C SER A 288 -6.68 14.33 4.06
N LEU A 289 -6.94 14.04 5.34
CA LEU A 289 -7.16 15.07 6.36
C LEU A 289 -6.01 16.09 6.50
N PRO A 290 -4.71 15.73 6.35
CA PRO A 290 -3.63 16.70 6.35
C PRO A 290 -3.73 17.77 5.25
N CYS A 291 -4.46 17.48 4.16
CA CYS A 291 -4.66 18.43 3.06
C CYS A 291 -5.66 19.55 3.39
N GLY A 292 -6.38 19.46 4.52
CA GLY A 292 -7.41 20.41 4.90
C GLY A 292 -8.69 20.27 4.09
N ALA A 293 -9.65 21.16 4.32
CA ALA A 293 -10.99 21.10 3.72
C ALA A 293 -11.21 22.13 2.57
N SER A 294 -10.15 22.75 2.06
CA SER A 294 -10.24 23.80 1.04
C SER A 294 -10.55 23.26 -0.38
N SER A 295 -10.36 21.96 -0.61
CA SER A 295 -10.59 21.31 -1.89
C SER A 295 -11.05 19.87 -1.72
N VAL A 296 -11.83 19.39 -2.67
CA VAL A 296 -12.28 18.00 -2.76
C VAL A 296 -11.22 17.08 -3.41
N ILE A 297 -10.25 17.64 -4.11
CA ILE A 297 -9.26 16.87 -4.88
C ILE A 297 -8.49 15.85 -4.01
N PRO A 298 -7.94 16.20 -2.83
CA PRO A 298 -7.27 15.22 -1.98
C PRO A 298 -8.18 14.10 -1.46
N TYR A 299 -9.50 14.34 -1.46
CA TYR A 299 -10.49 13.37 -0.98
C TYR A 299 -10.97 12.42 -2.10
N PHE A 300 -10.44 12.56 -3.30
CA PHE A 300 -10.74 11.66 -4.41
C PHE A 300 -10.42 10.19 -4.04
N TYR A 301 -9.25 9.95 -3.46
CA TYR A 301 -8.82 8.59 -3.07
C TYR A 301 -9.78 7.92 -2.06
N PRO A 302 -10.06 8.49 -0.88
CA PRO A 302 -10.99 7.86 0.05
C PRO A 302 -12.41 7.74 -0.52
N SER A 303 -12.87 8.67 -1.34
CA SER A 303 -14.18 8.59 -1.99
C SER A 303 -14.23 7.46 -3.01
N TYR A 304 -13.22 7.32 -3.84
CA TYR A 304 -13.07 6.20 -4.78
C TYR A 304 -13.03 4.86 -4.04
N LEU A 305 -12.18 4.76 -3.00
CA LEU A 305 -12.08 3.55 -2.19
C LEU A 305 -13.41 3.18 -1.55
N PHE A 306 -14.14 4.14 -1.02
CA PHE A 306 -15.47 3.93 -0.45
C PHE A 306 -16.44 3.33 -1.47
N ILE A 307 -16.52 3.89 -2.68
CA ILE A 307 -17.38 3.39 -3.76
C ILE A 307 -16.93 1.97 -4.18
N LEU A 308 -15.62 1.75 -4.33
CA LEU A 308 -15.05 0.45 -4.68
C LEU A 308 -15.41 -0.62 -3.65
N LEU A 309 -15.27 -0.30 -2.36
CA LEU A 309 -15.56 -1.26 -1.27
C LEU A 309 -17.04 -1.54 -1.12
N LEU A 310 -17.92 -0.55 -1.36
CA LEU A 310 -19.37 -0.78 -1.44
C LEU A 310 -19.75 -1.72 -2.59
N TRP A 311 -19.15 -1.53 -3.76
CA TRP A 311 -19.38 -2.40 -4.91
C TRP A 311 -18.83 -3.82 -4.66
N ARG A 312 -17.63 -3.91 -4.09
CA ARG A 312 -16.99 -5.18 -3.71
C ARG A 312 -17.82 -5.93 -2.66
N GLU A 313 -18.31 -5.23 -1.64
CA GLU A 313 -19.17 -5.80 -0.61
C GLU A 313 -20.39 -6.49 -1.21
N ARG A 314 -21.12 -5.83 -2.12
CA ARG A 314 -22.30 -6.40 -2.77
C ARG A 314 -21.99 -7.69 -3.53
N ARG A 315 -20.85 -7.75 -4.20
CA ARG A 315 -20.39 -8.95 -4.93
C ARG A 315 -19.99 -10.08 -3.97
N ASP A 316 -19.33 -9.74 -2.87
CA ASP A 316 -18.93 -10.73 -1.85
C ASP A 316 -20.15 -11.28 -1.10
N GLU A 317 -21.13 -10.44 -0.76
CA GLU A 317 -22.42 -10.85 -0.19
C GLU A 317 -23.15 -11.85 -1.10
N ALA A 318 -23.26 -11.58 -2.39
CA ALA A 318 -23.89 -12.47 -3.36
C ALA A 318 -23.16 -13.83 -3.42
N ARG A 319 -21.82 -13.80 -3.50
CA ARG A 319 -20.99 -15.01 -3.51
C ARG A 319 -21.11 -15.82 -2.21
N CYS A 320 -21.12 -15.13 -1.07
CA CYS A 320 -21.29 -15.78 0.23
C CYS A 320 -22.68 -16.42 0.37
N LYS A 321 -23.73 -15.76 -0.08
CA LYS A 321 -25.09 -16.29 -0.12
C LYS A 321 -25.16 -17.58 -0.93
N ASP A 322 -24.57 -17.60 -2.12
CA ASP A 322 -24.54 -18.79 -2.98
C ASP A 322 -23.73 -19.95 -2.37
N LYS A 323 -22.62 -19.59 -1.70
CA LYS A 323 -21.72 -20.59 -1.10
C LYS A 323 -22.24 -21.19 0.20
N TYR A 324 -22.81 -20.37 1.10
CA TYR A 324 -23.15 -20.76 2.47
C TYR A 324 -24.65 -20.94 2.69
N LYS A 325 -25.50 -20.48 1.75
CA LYS A 325 -26.98 -20.66 1.75
C LYS A 325 -27.62 -20.27 3.10
N ASP A 326 -28.25 -21.21 3.79
CA ASP A 326 -28.97 -20.99 5.04
C ASP A 326 -28.05 -20.47 6.17
N LEU A 327 -26.80 -20.96 6.23
CA LEU A 327 -25.82 -20.45 7.19
C LEU A 327 -25.51 -18.96 6.98
N TRP A 328 -25.58 -18.49 5.72
CA TRP A 328 -25.41 -17.07 5.43
C TRP A 328 -26.59 -16.25 5.94
N ALA A 329 -27.81 -16.75 5.80
CA ALA A 329 -28.99 -16.09 6.32
C ALA A 329 -28.96 -15.99 7.86
N GLU A 330 -28.49 -17.04 8.55
CA GLU A 330 -28.27 -17.02 9.98
C GLU A 330 -27.18 -16.03 10.39
N TYR A 331 -26.05 -16.03 9.68
CA TYR A 331 -24.96 -15.07 9.89
C TYR A 331 -25.43 -13.63 9.78
N CYS A 332 -26.25 -13.31 8.76
CA CYS A 332 -26.80 -11.97 8.57
C CYS A 332 -27.78 -11.56 9.67
N ARG A 333 -28.43 -12.51 10.35
CA ARG A 333 -29.26 -12.22 11.53
C ARG A 333 -28.44 -11.90 12.76
N VAL A 334 -27.32 -12.61 12.95
CA VAL A 334 -26.41 -12.42 14.09
C VAL A 334 -25.59 -11.16 13.92
N VAL A 335 -25.13 -10.87 12.70
CA VAL A 335 -24.31 -9.70 12.37
C VAL A 335 -25.04 -8.91 11.26
N PRO A 336 -25.99 -8.03 11.62
CA PRO A 336 -26.84 -7.36 10.63
C PRO A 336 -26.12 -6.29 9.82
N TRP A 337 -25.10 -5.68 10.39
CA TRP A 337 -24.37 -4.56 9.79
C TRP A 337 -23.36 -5.05 8.76
N ARG A 338 -23.32 -4.37 7.60
CA ARG A 338 -22.42 -4.72 6.51
C ARG A 338 -21.03 -4.12 6.71
N ILE A 339 -20.93 -2.79 6.66
CA ILE A 339 -19.67 -2.05 6.83
C ILE A 339 -19.76 -1.13 8.06
N PHE A 340 -20.80 -0.31 8.13
CA PHE A 340 -20.97 0.69 9.18
C PHE A 340 -21.93 0.20 10.26
N PRO A 341 -21.45 -0.06 11.49
CA PRO A 341 -22.32 -0.45 12.59
C PRO A 341 -23.45 0.58 12.79
N TYR A 342 -24.66 0.11 12.97
CA TYR A 342 -25.89 0.88 13.18
C TYR A 342 -26.37 1.73 11.99
N LEU A 343 -25.64 1.75 10.84
CA LEU A 343 -26.03 2.53 9.67
C LEU A 343 -26.23 1.66 8.42
N TYR A 344 -25.32 0.75 8.12
CA TYR A 344 -25.34 -0.04 6.87
C TYR A 344 -24.82 -1.44 7.08
#